data_2fc663ff2048417cd9811bb3b95c1cc9
#
_entry.id   2fc663ff2048417cd9811bb3b95c1cc9
#
_cell.length_a   1.000
_cell.length_b   1.000
_cell.length_c   1.000
_cell.angle_alpha   90.00
_cell.angle_beta   90.00
_cell.angle_gamma   90.00
#
_symmetry.space_group_name_H-M   'P 1'
#
loop_
_entity.id
_entity.type
_entity.pdbx_description
1 polymer ?
#
loop_
_entity_poly.entity_id
_entity_poly.type
_entity_poly.pdbx_seq_one_letter_code
_entity_poly.pdbx_strand_id
1 'polypeptide(L)' 'PRAVRTRALRDAARAAGIRALSSAHVDALDDLVVAWRGQGPIDLPGGTASRVGRGANARISFVAREVGDPTAPDPT' A
#
# COMPACT_ATOMS: atom_id res chain seq x y z
N PRO A 1 0.22 -2.62 19.02
CA PRO A 1 1.27 -3.62 18.75
C PRO A 1 1.54 -3.76 17.25
N ARG A 2 2.80 -4.01 16.93
CA ARG A 2 3.21 -4.14 15.53
C ARG A 2 2.44 -5.23 14.78
N ALA A 3 2.20 -6.37 15.43
CA ALA A 3 1.52 -7.49 14.77
C ALA A 3 0.09 -7.11 14.34
N VAL A 4 -0.64 -6.38 15.17
CA VAL A 4 -1.98 -5.92 14.83
C VAL A 4 -1.91 -4.90 13.69
N ARG A 5 -0.96 -3.98 13.78
CA ARG A 5 -0.81 -2.93 12.78
C ARG A 5 -0.42 -3.50 11.42
N THR A 6 0.54 -4.42 11.38
CA THR A 6 0.98 -5.01 10.12
C THR A 6 -0.10 -5.88 9.50
N ARG A 7 -0.89 -6.55 10.31
CA ARG A 7 -2.04 -7.32 9.82
C ARG A 7 -3.08 -6.39 9.18
N ALA A 8 -3.36 -5.27 9.83
CA ALA A 8 -4.29 -4.29 9.28
C ALA A 8 -3.79 -3.71 7.96
N LEU A 9 -2.48 -3.47 7.86
CA LEU A 9 -1.89 -2.98 6.61
C LEU A 9 -2.01 -4.01 5.49
N ARG A 10 -1.77 -5.29 5.79
CA ARG A 10 -1.94 -6.36 4.80
C ARG A 10 -3.39 -6.48 4.35
N ASP A 11 -4.32 -6.39 5.29
CA ASP A 11 -5.75 -6.49 4.98
C ASP A 11 -6.21 -5.32 4.13
N ALA A 12 -5.75 -4.11 4.44
CA ALA A 12 -6.08 -2.91 3.67
C ALA A 12 -5.51 -2.99 2.25
N ALA A 13 -4.28 -3.45 2.11
CA ALA A 13 -3.66 -3.64 0.80
C ALA A 13 -4.43 -4.68 -0.03
N ARG A 14 -4.82 -5.77 0.60
CA ARG A 14 -5.59 -6.82 -0.06
C ARG A 14 -6.95 -6.29 -0.53
N ALA A 15 -7.60 -5.49 0.30
CA ALA A 15 -8.88 -4.88 -0.07
C ALA A 15 -8.72 -3.95 -1.28
N ALA A 16 -7.55 -3.37 -1.46
CA ALA A 16 -7.24 -2.52 -2.61
C ALA A 16 -6.73 -3.31 -3.83
N GLY A 17 -6.64 -4.64 -3.74
CA GLY A 17 -6.19 -5.47 -4.84
C GLY A 17 -4.71 -5.80 -4.83
N ILE A 18 -3.99 -5.45 -3.78
CA ILE A 18 -2.54 -5.68 -3.65
C ILE A 18 -2.34 -6.85 -2.70
N ARG A 19 -1.97 -8.02 -3.23
CA ARG A 19 -2.05 -9.27 -2.47
C ARG A 19 -0.71 -9.92 -2.15
N ALA A 20 0.30 -9.71 -2.96
CA ALA A 20 1.56 -10.44 -2.85
C ALA A 20 2.62 -9.64 -2.11
N LEU A 21 2.37 -9.31 -0.85
CA LEU A 21 3.30 -8.53 -0.05
C LEU A 21 4.32 -9.42 0.64
N SER A 22 5.61 -9.11 0.45
CA SER A 22 6.69 -9.72 1.22
C SER A 22 6.80 -9.02 2.58
N SER A 23 7.58 -9.61 3.48
CA SER A 23 7.85 -8.96 4.76
C SER A 23 8.57 -7.62 4.60
N ALA A 24 9.42 -7.49 3.59
CA ALA A 24 10.08 -6.21 3.31
C ALA A 24 9.07 -5.14 2.90
N HIS A 25 8.06 -5.51 2.12
CA HIS A 25 7.00 -4.58 1.76
C HIS A 25 6.20 -4.14 2.98
N VAL A 26 5.89 -5.07 3.87
CA VAL A 26 5.14 -4.77 5.09
C VAL A 26 5.96 -3.88 6.01
N ASP A 27 7.27 -4.11 6.11
CA ASP A 27 8.15 -3.26 6.90
C ASP A 27 8.17 -1.84 6.36
N ALA A 28 8.22 -1.67 5.04
CA ALA A 28 8.18 -0.34 4.43
C ALA A 28 6.84 0.36 4.68
N LEU A 29 5.73 -0.39 4.62
CA LEU A 29 4.42 0.15 4.96
C LEU A 29 4.34 0.58 6.42
N ASP A 30 4.89 -0.24 7.31
CA ASP A 30 4.91 0.08 8.72
C ASP A 30 5.71 1.36 8.99
N ASP A 31 6.82 1.55 8.28
CA ASP A 31 7.62 2.77 8.40
C ASP A 31 6.85 4.01 7.96
N LEU A 32 5.94 3.91 7.00
CA LEU A 32 5.09 5.02 6.63
C LEU A 32 4.20 5.47 7.79
N VAL A 33 3.87 4.55 8.67
CA VAL A 33 3.00 4.84 9.83
C VAL A 33 3.81 5.31 11.02
N VAL A 34 4.85 4.57 11.40
CA VAL A 34 5.53 4.76 12.68
C VAL A 34 6.88 5.45 12.58
N ALA A 35 7.44 5.52 11.39
CA ALA A 35 8.76 6.12 11.17
C ALA A 35 8.74 7.08 9.98
N TRP A 36 7.69 7.90 9.92
CA TRP A 36 7.51 8.85 8.83
C TRP A 36 8.64 9.88 8.82
N ARG A 37 9.29 10.04 7.70
CA ARG A 37 10.36 10.99 7.48
C ARG A 37 10.27 11.69 6.13
N GLY A 38 9.05 11.78 5.58
CA GLY A 38 8.83 12.42 4.30
C GLY A 38 9.06 11.50 3.10
N GLN A 39 9.17 10.18 3.32
CA GLN A 39 9.35 9.26 2.21
C GLN A 39 8.13 9.27 1.29
N GLY A 40 8.40 9.25 0.00
CA GLY A 40 7.37 9.28 -1.02
C GLY A 40 6.63 7.95 -1.15
N PRO A 41 5.79 7.83 -2.18
CA PRO A 41 5.07 6.58 -2.42
C PRO A 41 6.03 5.41 -2.55
N ILE A 42 5.61 4.25 -2.06
CA ILE A 42 6.39 3.02 -2.17
C ILE A 42 5.73 2.09 -3.18
N ASP A 43 6.57 1.44 -3.98
CA ASP A 43 6.10 0.46 -4.95
C ASP A 43 5.84 -0.87 -4.25
N LEU A 44 4.70 -1.46 -4.58
CA LEU A 44 4.31 -2.78 -4.10
C LEU A 44 3.97 -3.66 -5.30
N PRO A 45 4.01 -4.97 -5.13
CA PRO A 45 3.55 -5.87 -6.19
C PRO A 45 2.09 -5.59 -6.52
N GLY A 46 1.83 -5.04 -7.69
CA GLY A 46 0.47 -4.73 -8.13
C GLY A 46 -0.03 -3.34 -7.77
N GLY A 47 0.80 -2.48 -7.18
CA GLY A 47 0.33 -1.14 -6.87
C GLY A 47 1.34 -0.28 -6.13
N THR A 48 0.83 0.77 -5.52
CA THR A 48 1.63 1.69 -4.72
C THR A 48 0.90 2.01 -3.44
N ALA A 49 1.67 2.44 -2.44
CA ALA A 49 1.12 2.95 -1.19
C ALA A 49 1.78 4.28 -0.86
N SER A 50 1.01 5.21 -0.33
CA SER A 50 1.52 6.50 0.09
C SER A 50 0.83 6.96 1.36
N ARG A 51 1.53 7.80 2.11
CA ARG A 51 0.94 8.43 3.28
C ARG A 51 0.27 9.73 2.85
N VAL A 52 -0.98 9.90 3.22
CA VAL A 52 -1.74 11.12 2.94
C VAL A 52 -2.25 11.71 4.24
N GLY A 53 -2.40 13.03 4.27
CA GLY A 53 -2.83 13.73 5.46
C GLY A 53 -1.68 14.06 6.41
N ARG A 54 -2.02 14.65 7.54
CA ARG A 54 -1.05 15.10 8.54
C ARG A 54 -1.52 14.77 9.94
N GLY A 55 -0.55 14.47 10.81
CA GLY A 55 -0.83 14.26 12.23
C GLY A 55 -1.87 13.18 12.44
N ALA A 56 -2.90 13.49 13.23
CA ALA A 56 -3.96 12.53 13.55
C ALA A 56 -4.82 12.17 12.35
N ASN A 57 -4.77 12.94 11.25
CA ASN A 57 -5.51 12.66 10.04
C ASN A 57 -4.69 11.91 9.00
N ALA A 58 -3.45 11.55 9.33
CA ALA A 58 -2.61 10.80 8.40
C ALA A 58 -3.16 9.38 8.20
N ARG A 59 -3.09 8.91 6.97
CA ARG A 59 -3.54 7.57 6.62
C ARG A 59 -2.72 7.07 5.45
N ILE A 60 -2.80 5.76 5.21
CA ILE A 60 -2.11 5.13 4.09
C ILE A 60 -3.12 4.93 2.97
N SER A 61 -2.78 5.41 1.79
CA SER A 61 -3.57 5.24 0.59
C SER A 61 -2.94 4.16 -0.28
N PHE A 62 -3.72 3.17 -0.69
CA PHE A 62 -3.28 2.12 -1.59
C PHE A 62 -3.92 2.34 -2.95
N VAL A 63 -3.11 2.32 -3.99
CA VAL A 63 -3.59 2.43 -5.37
C VAL A 63 -3.13 1.20 -6.12
N ALA A 64 -4.08 0.36 -6.54
CA ALA A 64 -3.78 -0.80 -7.35
C ALA A 64 -3.35 -0.33 -8.73
N ARG A 65 -2.25 -0.91 -9.24
CA ARG A 65 -1.83 -0.67 -10.61
C ARG A 65 -2.77 -1.41 -11.53
N GLU A 66 -3.26 -0.74 -12.56
CA GLU A 66 -4.02 -1.43 -13.58
C GLU A 66 -3.11 -2.42 -14.27
N VAL A 67 -3.28 -3.67 -13.93
CA VAL A 67 -2.70 -4.74 -14.73
C VAL A 67 -3.60 -4.83 -15.94
N GLY A 68 -3.05 -4.65 -17.12
CA GLY A 68 -3.81 -4.84 -18.33
C GLY A 68 -4.46 -6.21 -18.30
N ASP A 69 -5.76 -6.24 -18.04
CA ASP A 69 -6.52 -7.47 -18.11
C ASP A 69 -6.52 -7.90 -19.57
N PRO A 70 -5.99 -9.09 -19.88
CA PRO A 70 -5.96 -9.54 -21.27
C PRO A 70 -7.35 -9.71 -21.87
N THR A 71 -8.40 -9.74 -21.05
CA THR A 71 -9.78 -9.78 -21.52
C THR A 71 -10.40 -8.39 -21.62
N ALA A 72 -9.72 -7.38 -21.11
CA ALA A 72 -10.23 -6.01 -21.20
C ALA A 72 -10.09 -5.51 -22.63
N PRO A 73 -11.11 -4.84 -23.18
CA PRO A 73 -10.96 -4.23 -24.48
C PRO A 73 -9.84 -3.20 -24.46
N ASP A 74 -9.06 -3.20 -25.53
CA ASP A 74 -7.99 -2.23 -25.71
C ASP A 74 -8.63 -0.84 -25.70
N PRO A 75 -8.14 0.08 -24.87
CA PRO A 75 -8.69 1.44 -24.83
C PRO A 75 -8.38 2.27 -26.08
N THR A 76 -7.58 1.77 -26.96
CA THR A 76 -7.29 2.47 -28.22
C THR A 76 -8.30 2.11 -29.29
#